data_aaf21226c82931e02e23fb49922c732f
#
_entry.id   aaf21226c82931e02e23fb49922c732f
#
_cell.length_a   1.000
_cell.length_b   1.000
_cell.length_c   1.000
_cell.angle_alpha   90.00
_cell.angle_beta   90.00
_cell.angle_gamma   90.00
#
_symmetry.space_group_name_H-M   'P 1'
#
loop_
_entity.id
_entity.type
_entity.pdbx_description
1 polymer ?
#
loop_
_entity_poly.entity_id
_entity_poly.type
_entity_poly.pdbx_seq_one_letter_code
_entity_poly.pdbx_strand_id
1 'polypeptide(L)'
;MTAVTSRLRGDRLTLAYGKKTIAESLNVTIPDGHFTAIIGPNGCGKSTLLRTLSRLMTPTSGHVWLDGEQIQHYASKEVAKRIGLLAQNATTPGDITVQELVARGRYPHQPLFTRWRKEDEEAVTRAMKATGITDLAQQSVDTLSGGQRQRAWIAMVLAQETAIMLLDEPTTWLDISHQIDLLELLSELNREKGYTLAAVL
;
A
#
# COMPACT_ATOMS: atom_id res chain seq x y z
N MET A 1 22.38 -10.14 -18.44
CA MET A 1 21.72 -9.47 -17.31
C MET A 1 20.43 -8.88 -17.87
N THR A 2 19.30 -9.48 -17.55
CA THR A 2 17.97 -8.92 -17.92
C THR A 2 17.82 -7.58 -17.20
N ALA A 3 17.54 -6.50 -17.95
CA ALA A 3 17.27 -5.21 -17.36
C ALA A 3 16.08 -5.36 -16.40
N VAL A 4 16.27 -5.01 -15.13
CA VAL A 4 15.21 -5.02 -14.14
C VAL A 4 14.20 -3.93 -14.54
N THR A 5 13.01 -4.33 -14.93
CA THR A 5 11.94 -3.39 -15.23
C THR A 5 11.44 -2.77 -13.92
N SER A 6 11.12 -1.49 -13.95
CA SER A 6 10.57 -0.78 -12.81
C SER A 6 9.55 0.24 -13.28
N ARG A 7 8.32 0.04 -12.86
CA ARG A 7 7.19 0.95 -13.11
C ARG A 7 7.20 2.15 -12.19
N LEU A 8 7.76 2.01 -10.96
CA LEU A 8 7.80 3.05 -9.94
C LEU A 8 9.24 3.36 -9.56
N ARG A 9 9.67 4.60 -9.77
CA ARG A 9 11.01 5.08 -9.40
C ARG A 9 11.02 6.54 -8.98
N GLY A 10 11.95 6.91 -8.11
CA GLY A 10 12.27 8.28 -7.76
C GLY A 10 13.65 8.67 -8.31
N ASP A 11 13.75 9.84 -8.91
CA ASP A 11 14.97 10.39 -9.49
C ASP A 11 15.34 11.69 -8.79
N ARG A 12 16.50 11.72 -8.14
CA ARG A 12 17.09 12.85 -7.41
C ARG A 12 16.10 13.55 -6.47
N LEU A 13 15.35 12.74 -5.72
CA LEU A 13 14.32 13.25 -4.81
C LEU A 13 14.96 13.99 -3.63
N THR A 14 14.52 15.21 -3.39
CA THR A 14 14.75 15.91 -2.12
C THR A 14 13.44 15.94 -1.34
N LEU A 15 13.46 15.35 -0.14
CA LEU A 15 12.31 15.20 0.73
C LEU A 15 12.46 16.16 1.92
N ALA A 16 11.45 16.97 2.20
CA ALA A 16 11.48 17.92 3.30
C ALA A 16 10.10 18.15 3.93
N TYR A 17 10.07 18.46 5.22
CA TYR A 17 8.91 19.00 5.93
C TYR A 17 9.17 20.46 6.29
N GLY A 18 8.50 21.37 5.59
CA GLY A 18 8.77 22.81 5.73
C GLY A 18 10.23 23.13 5.41
N LYS A 19 10.98 23.63 6.40
CA LYS A 19 12.41 23.96 6.25
C LYS A 19 13.37 22.81 6.58
N LYS A 20 12.86 21.69 7.10
CA LYS A 20 13.70 20.56 7.52
C LYS A 20 13.83 19.56 6.37
N THR A 21 15.01 19.51 5.77
CA THR A 21 15.36 18.47 4.80
C THR A 21 15.53 17.12 5.50
N ILE A 22 14.93 16.09 4.93
CA ILE A 22 14.95 14.70 5.42
C ILE A 22 15.92 13.85 4.60
N ALA A 23 15.88 14.00 3.28
CA ALA A 23 16.80 13.33 2.37
C ALA A 23 17.06 14.21 1.15
N GLU A 24 18.27 14.16 0.61
CA GLU A 24 18.69 14.95 -0.55
C GLU A 24 19.14 14.02 -1.67
N SER A 25 18.77 14.38 -2.89
CA SER A 25 19.23 13.72 -4.13
C SER A 25 19.07 12.18 -4.13
N LEU A 26 18.01 11.69 -3.49
CA LEU A 26 17.74 10.25 -3.34
C LEU A 26 17.26 9.65 -4.67
N ASN A 27 17.96 8.59 -5.11
CA ASN A 27 17.49 7.74 -6.21
C ASN A 27 16.96 6.44 -5.64
N VAL A 28 15.74 6.06 -6.06
CA VAL A 28 15.10 4.83 -5.63
C VAL A 28 14.41 4.16 -6.80
N THR A 29 14.49 2.85 -6.85
CA THR A 29 13.81 2.03 -7.87
C THR A 29 13.09 0.91 -7.15
N ILE A 30 11.81 0.72 -7.46
CA ILE A 30 11.02 -0.41 -6.97
C ILE A 30 10.92 -1.43 -8.11
N PRO A 31 11.68 -2.55 -8.06
CA PRO A 31 11.67 -3.55 -9.12
C PRO A 31 10.32 -4.23 -9.25
N ASP A 32 9.83 -4.37 -10.49
CA ASP A 32 8.55 -5.02 -10.76
C ASP A 32 8.58 -6.49 -10.34
N GLY A 33 7.49 -6.95 -9.73
CA GLY A 33 7.34 -8.33 -9.27
C GLY A 33 8.28 -8.74 -8.11
N HIS A 34 8.92 -7.77 -7.44
CA HIS A 34 9.80 -8.03 -6.31
C HIS A 34 9.21 -7.52 -4.99
N PHE A 35 9.65 -8.14 -3.89
CA PHE A 35 9.44 -7.63 -2.55
C PHE A 35 10.66 -6.80 -2.12
N THR A 36 10.50 -5.49 -2.04
CA THR A 36 11.54 -4.53 -1.63
C THR A 36 11.35 -4.16 -0.17
N ALA A 37 12.30 -4.49 0.69
CA ALA A 37 12.33 -4.02 2.08
C ALA A 37 13.08 -2.69 2.17
N ILE A 38 12.45 -1.68 2.77
CA ILE A 38 13.05 -0.36 3.05
C ILE A 38 13.39 -0.33 4.54
N ILE A 39 14.68 -0.41 4.86
CA ILE A 39 15.19 -0.47 6.22
C ILE A 39 16.02 0.76 6.54
N GLY A 40 16.06 1.14 7.81
CA GLY A 40 16.83 2.27 8.30
C GLY A 40 16.34 2.76 9.66
N PRO A 41 17.07 3.64 10.34
CA PRO A 41 16.70 4.13 11.66
C PRO A 41 15.37 4.91 11.65
N ASN A 42 14.73 5.00 12.82
CA ASN A 42 13.50 5.77 12.95
C ASN A 42 13.77 7.25 12.63
N GLY A 43 12.84 7.89 11.93
CA GLY A 43 12.95 9.30 11.56
C GLY A 43 13.88 9.60 10.37
N CYS A 44 14.49 8.60 9.71
CA CYS A 44 15.35 8.82 8.54
C CYS A 44 14.57 9.13 7.24
N GLY A 45 13.23 9.09 7.27
CA GLY A 45 12.41 9.48 6.12
C GLY A 45 11.79 8.34 5.32
N LYS A 46 11.79 7.10 5.80
CA LYS A 46 11.19 5.93 5.12
C LYS A 46 9.71 6.17 4.74
N SER A 47 8.88 6.54 5.72
CA SER A 47 7.46 6.86 5.49
C SER A 47 7.27 8.07 4.58
N THR A 48 8.18 9.07 4.68
CA THR A 48 8.18 10.23 3.78
C THR A 48 8.43 9.82 2.34
N LEU A 49 9.37 8.90 2.13
CA LEU A 49 9.64 8.32 0.81
C LEU A 49 8.41 7.60 0.26
N LEU A 50 7.76 6.71 1.04
CA LEU A 50 6.54 6.02 0.59
C LEU A 50 5.41 6.98 0.24
N ARG A 51 5.19 8.02 1.05
CA ARG A 51 4.20 9.08 0.78
C ARG A 51 4.53 9.86 -0.50
N THR A 52 5.82 10.05 -0.77
CA THR A 52 6.25 10.71 -2.02
C THR A 52 6.05 9.81 -3.22
N LEU A 53 6.43 8.53 -3.13
CA LEU A 53 6.23 7.55 -4.19
C LEU A 53 4.75 7.29 -4.52
N SER A 54 3.86 7.44 -3.52
CA SER A 54 2.40 7.32 -3.70
C SER A 54 1.69 8.64 -4.07
N ARG A 55 2.44 9.73 -4.29
CA ARG A 55 1.91 11.07 -4.58
C ARG A 55 1.10 11.70 -3.44
N LEU A 56 1.18 11.19 -2.22
CA LEU A 56 0.60 11.84 -1.04
C LEU A 56 1.45 13.03 -0.57
N MET A 57 2.71 13.10 -1.03
CA MET A 57 3.61 14.19 -0.75
C MET A 57 4.37 14.57 -2.03
N THR A 58 4.53 15.86 -2.27
CA THR A 58 5.34 16.38 -3.37
C THR A 58 6.80 16.54 -2.91
N PRO A 59 7.79 16.01 -3.63
CA PRO A 59 9.19 16.25 -3.29
C PRO A 59 9.54 17.74 -3.52
N THR A 60 10.51 18.26 -2.77
CA THR A 60 11.00 19.63 -2.93
C THR A 60 11.77 19.79 -4.25
N SER A 61 12.47 18.74 -4.68
CA SER A 61 13.10 18.64 -6.00
C SER A 61 13.16 17.17 -6.43
N GLY A 62 13.47 16.94 -7.71
CA GLY A 62 13.43 15.61 -8.31
C GLY A 62 12.03 15.19 -8.74
N HIS A 63 11.90 13.99 -9.29
CA HIS A 63 10.66 13.51 -9.88
C HIS A 63 10.38 12.05 -9.50
N VAL A 64 9.10 11.73 -9.29
CA VAL A 64 8.62 10.35 -9.21
C VAL A 64 8.05 9.96 -10.57
N TRP A 65 8.47 8.82 -11.07
CA TRP A 65 8.03 8.25 -12.34
C TRP A 65 7.16 7.01 -12.06
N LEU A 66 6.02 6.96 -12.70
CA LEU A 66 5.09 5.83 -12.68
C LEU A 66 4.76 5.46 -14.13
N ASP A 67 4.98 4.21 -14.52
CA ASP A 67 4.73 3.72 -15.88
C ASP A 67 5.40 4.58 -16.98
N GLY A 68 6.57 5.15 -16.69
CA GLY A 68 7.34 5.96 -17.64
C GLY A 68 6.95 7.45 -17.72
N GLU A 69 5.95 7.89 -16.96
CA GLU A 69 5.50 9.28 -16.87
C GLU A 69 5.64 9.85 -15.45
N GLN A 70 5.79 11.17 -15.30
CA GLN A 70 5.83 11.80 -13.98
C GLN A 70 4.50 11.61 -13.27
N ILE A 71 4.55 11.14 -12.02
CA ILE A 71 3.35 10.80 -11.23
C ILE A 71 2.40 12.00 -11.04
N GLN A 72 2.91 13.22 -11.10
CA GLN A 72 2.12 14.45 -10.98
C GLN A 72 1.17 14.66 -12.16
N HIS A 73 1.46 14.10 -13.34
CA HIS A 73 0.63 14.23 -14.54
C HIS A 73 -0.62 13.35 -14.48
N TYR A 74 -0.63 12.30 -13.64
CA TYR A 74 -1.82 11.48 -13.47
C TYR A 74 -2.87 12.18 -12.59
N ALA A 75 -4.15 11.94 -12.85
CA ALA A 75 -5.21 12.23 -11.89
C ALA A 75 -5.05 11.35 -10.64
N SER A 76 -5.43 11.85 -9.45
CA SER A 76 -5.27 11.11 -8.19
C SER A 76 -5.91 9.72 -8.22
N LYS A 77 -7.08 9.60 -8.87
CA LYS A 77 -7.80 8.34 -9.04
C LYS A 77 -7.04 7.35 -9.91
N GLU A 78 -6.31 7.82 -10.92
CA GLU A 78 -5.50 6.98 -11.79
C GLU A 78 -4.24 6.47 -11.08
N VAL A 79 -3.63 7.27 -10.20
CA VAL A 79 -2.55 6.80 -9.33
C VAL A 79 -3.09 5.73 -8.38
N ALA A 80 -4.25 5.96 -7.76
CA ALA A 80 -4.88 5.00 -6.86
C ALA A 80 -5.30 3.68 -7.52
N LYS A 81 -5.47 3.61 -8.83
CA LYS A 81 -5.66 2.35 -9.58
C LYS A 81 -4.36 1.59 -9.85
N ARG A 82 -3.21 2.22 -9.65
CA ARG A 82 -1.88 1.64 -9.95
C ARG A 82 -1.08 1.33 -8.70
N ILE A 83 -1.25 2.16 -7.66
CA ILE A 83 -0.52 2.07 -6.40
C ILE A 83 -1.51 1.96 -5.25
N GLY A 84 -1.46 0.87 -4.50
CA GLY A 84 -2.08 0.71 -3.19
C GLY A 84 -1.12 1.18 -2.10
N LEU A 85 -1.63 1.90 -1.11
CA LEU A 85 -0.83 2.33 0.03
C LEU A 85 -1.51 1.92 1.34
N LEU A 86 -0.78 1.22 2.19
CA LEU A 86 -1.09 1.05 3.60
C LEU A 86 -0.27 2.05 4.41
N ALA A 87 -0.94 3.03 5.00
CA ALA A 87 -0.31 4.02 5.86
C ALA A 87 -0.13 3.48 7.29
N GLN A 88 0.95 3.91 7.98
CA GLN A 88 1.29 3.50 9.34
C GLN A 88 0.15 3.71 10.35
N ASN A 89 -0.55 4.84 10.27
CA ASN A 89 -1.65 5.20 11.17
C ASN A 89 -2.99 5.16 10.42
N ALA A 90 -3.37 3.96 9.96
CA ALA A 90 -4.68 3.78 9.38
C ALA A 90 -5.75 3.76 10.49
N THR A 91 -6.59 4.80 10.53
CA THR A 91 -7.71 4.89 11.47
C THR A 91 -8.99 4.42 10.80
N THR A 92 -9.73 3.56 11.49
CA THR A 92 -11.08 3.19 11.09
C THR A 92 -12.04 4.33 11.43
N PRO A 93 -12.90 4.75 10.51
CA PRO A 93 -14.07 5.52 10.89
C PRO A 93 -15.00 4.59 11.65
N GLY A 94 -15.41 4.98 12.86
CA GLY A 94 -16.06 4.13 13.85
C GLY A 94 -17.10 3.14 13.33
N ASP A 95 -17.24 2.05 14.04
CA ASP A 95 -18.25 0.99 13.96
C ASP A 95 -18.59 0.44 12.54
N ILE A 96 -17.53 0.21 11.74
CA ILE A 96 -17.67 -0.46 10.44
C ILE A 96 -17.25 -1.93 10.52
N THR A 97 -17.89 -2.77 9.70
CA THR A 97 -17.53 -4.17 9.56
C THR A 97 -16.23 -4.34 8.76
N VAL A 98 -15.60 -5.50 8.91
CA VAL A 98 -14.42 -5.88 8.11
C VAL A 98 -14.72 -5.80 6.62
N GLN A 99 -15.87 -6.32 6.18
CA GLN A 99 -16.29 -6.28 4.78
C GLN A 99 -16.44 -4.84 4.27
N GLU A 100 -17.02 -3.93 5.06
CA GLU A 100 -17.15 -2.52 4.70
C GLU A 100 -15.79 -1.82 4.62
N LEU A 101 -14.85 -2.14 5.53
CA LEU A 101 -13.48 -1.64 5.45
C LEU A 101 -12.83 -2.09 4.15
N VAL A 102 -12.86 -3.39 3.85
CA VAL A 102 -12.25 -3.95 2.63
C VAL A 102 -12.89 -3.37 1.37
N ALA A 103 -14.21 -3.15 1.37
CA ALA A 103 -14.94 -2.54 0.27
C ALA A 103 -14.46 -1.11 -0.06
N ARG A 104 -13.90 -0.38 0.90
CA ARG A 104 -13.31 0.95 0.63
C ARG A 104 -12.13 0.90 -0.34
N GLY A 105 -11.44 -0.23 -0.45
CA GLY A 105 -10.42 -0.46 -1.46
C GLY A 105 -10.92 -0.29 -2.89
N ARG A 106 -12.23 -0.46 -3.12
CA ARG A 106 -12.85 -0.30 -4.45
C ARG A 106 -13.10 1.14 -4.88
N TYR A 107 -12.92 2.11 -3.97
CA TYR A 107 -13.21 3.53 -4.23
C TYR A 107 -12.57 4.09 -5.53
N PRO A 108 -11.33 3.75 -5.90
CA PRO A 108 -10.73 4.21 -7.16
C PRO A 108 -11.46 3.69 -8.41
N HIS A 109 -12.14 2.58 -8.34
CA HIS A 109 -12.83 1.94 -9.46
C HIS A 109 -14.28 2.43 -9.62
N GLN A 110 -14.84 3.11 -8.61
CA GLN A 110 -16.22 3.57 -8.63
C GLN A 110 -16.34 4.96 -9.30
N PRO A 111 -17.13 5.12 -10.36
CA PRO A 111 -17.56 6.43 -10.86
C PRO A 111 -18.45 7.14 -9.83
N LEU A 112 -18.55 8.49 -9.94
CA LEU A 112 -19.25 9.36 -8.98
C LEU A 112 -20.74 9.00 -8.71
N PHE A 113 -21.40 8.27 -9.63
CA PHE A 113 -22.83 7.95 -9.56
C PHE A 113 -23.14 6.47 -9.84
N THR A 114 -22.19 5.56 -9.64
CA THR A 114 -22.41 4.16 -10.00
C THR A 114 -22.74 3.32 -8.78
N ARG A 115 -23.70 2.40 -8.96
CA ARG A 115 -24.02 1.36 -7.98
C ARG A 115 -22.85 0.39 -7.84
N TRP A 116 -22.74 -0.21 -6.66
CA TRP A 116 -21.89 -1.36 -6.36
C TRP A 116 -22.04 -2.44 -7.43
N ARG A 117 -20.94 -2.90 -8.02
CA ARG A 117 -20.92 -3.88 -9.10
C ARG A 117 -20.54 -5.25 -8.57
N LYS A 118 -20.88 -6.29 -9.33
CA LYS A 118 -20.50 -7.67 -9.02
C LYS A 118 -18.98 -7.84 -8.96
N GLU A 119 -18.24 -7.17 -9.84
CA GLU A 119 -16.77 -7.18 -9.86
C GLU A 119 -16.17 -6.61 -8.57
N ASP A 120 -16.82 -5.61 -7.96
CA ASP A 120 -16.39 -5.04 -6.68
C ASP A 120 -16.58 -6.03 -5.54
N GLU A 121 -17.72 -6.73 -5.51
CA GLU A 121 -18.00 -7.77 -4.52
C GLU A 121 -17.02 -8.94 -4.65
N GLU A 122 -16.74 -9.37 -5.87
CA GLU A 122 -15.77 -10.44 -6.14
C GLU A 122 -14.35 -10.03 -5.72
N ALA A 123 -13.94 -8.77 -5.96
CA ALA A 123 -12.64 -8.26 -5.55
C ALA A 123 -12.50 -8.24 -4.01
N VAL A 124 -13.54 -7.80 -3.29
CA VAL A 124 -13.60 -7.82 -1.83
C VAL A 124 -13.51 -9.26 -1.30
N THR A 125 -14.27 -10.16 -1.87
CA THR A 125 -14.27 -11.58 -1.47
C THR A 125 -12.89 -12.22 -1.70
N ARG A 126 -12.26 -11.97 -2.88
CA ARG A 126 -10.89 -12.43 -3.16
C ARG A 126 -9.87 -11.89 -2.18
N ALA A 127 -9.94 -10.61 -1.85
CA ALA A 127 -9.03 -9.96 -0.92
C ALA A 127 -9.15 -10.54 0.50
N MET A 128 -10.37 -10.71 1.00
CA MET A 128 -10.63 -11.30 2.31
C MET A 128 -10.16 -12.76 2.39
N LYS A 129 -10.40 -13.54 1.33
CA LYS A 129 -9.91 -14.92 1.24
C LYS A 129 -8.39 -14.98 1.23
N ALA A 130 -7.73 -14.10 0.46
CA ALA A 130 -6.27 -14.04 0.36
C ALA A 130 -5.58 -13.69 1.69
N THR A 131 -6.26 -12.96 2.57
CA THR A 131 -5.74 -12.57 3.89
C THR A 131 -6.26 -13.44 5.04
N GLY A 132 -7.09 -14.45 4.74
CA GLY A 132 -7.61 -15.40 5.74
C GLY A 132 -8.57 -14.79 6.75
N ILE A 133 -9.38 -13.78 6.36
CA ILE A 133 -10.31 -13.07 7.26
C ILE A 133 -11.77 -13.16 6.84
N THR A 134 -12.12 -14.12 5.98
CA THR A 134 -13.49 -14.27 5.45
C THR A 134 -14.51 -14.48 6.58
N ASP A 135 -14.16 -15.25 7.61
CA ASP A 135 -15.04 -15.55 8.74
C ASP A 135 -15.29 -14.33 9.64
N LEU A 136 -14.48 -13.27 9.48
CA LEU A 136 -14.59 -12.03 10.24
C LEU A 136 -15.41 -10.96 9.51
N ALA A 137 -15.95 -11.24 8.33
CA ALA A 137 -16.58 -10.28 7.42
C ALA A 137 -17.57 -9.33 8.10
N GLN A 138 -18.42 -9.86 8.98
CA GLN A 138 -19.49 -9.13 9.65
C GLN A 138 -19.10 -8.61 11.04
N GLN A 139 -17.86 -8.85 11.50
CA GLN A 139 -17.39 -8.32 12.77
C GLN A 139 -17.00 -6.84 12.62
N SER A 140 -17.20 -6.07 13.70
CA SER A 140 -16.68 -4.70 13.78
C SER A 140 -15.16 -4.72 13.81
N VAL A 141 -14.53 -3.83 13.04
CA VAL A 141 -13.06 -3.72 12.98
C VAL A 141 -12.46 -3.38 14.35
N ASP A 142 -13.21 -2.68 15.20
CA ASP A 142 -12.75 -2.29 16.54
C ASP A 142 -12.65 -3.48 17.50
N THR A 143 -13.36 -4.57 17.24
CA THR A 143 -13.33 -5.80 18.06
C THR A 143 -12.20 -6.77 17.69
N LEU A 144 -11.49 -6.51 16.59
CA LEU A 144 -10.44 -7.38 16.08
C LEU A 144 -9.16 -7.31 16.92
N SER A 145 -8.45 -8.44 16.99
CA SER A 145 -7.05 -8.43 17.47
C SER A 145 -6.16 -7.57 16.56
N GLY A 146 -4.97 -7.18 17.03
CA GLY A 146 -4.02 -6.39 16.24
C GLY A 146 -3.68 -7.05 14.90
N GLY A 147 -3.38 -8.36 14.91
CA GLY A 147 -3.08 -9.12 13.71
C GLY A 147 -4.27 -9.25 12.74
N GLN A 148 -5.46 -9.51 13.27
CA GLN A 148 -6.69 -9.55 12.45
C GLN A 148 -6.99 -8.18 11.81
N ARG A 149 -6.84 -7.11 12.58
CA ARG A 149 -7.02 -5.74 12.10
C ARG A 149 -6.02 -5.42 10.99
N GLN A 150 -4.76 -5.79 11.16
CA GLN A 150 -3.74 -5.59 10.14
C GLN A 150 -4.04 -6.35 8.85
N ARG A 151 -4.48 -7.62 8.95
CA ARG A 151 -4.94 -8.39 7.79
C ARG A 151 -6.14 -7.74 7.09
N ALA A 152 -7.07 -7.13 7.84
CA ALA A 152 -8.19 -6.40 7.25
C ALA A 152 -7.75 -5.16 6.46
N TRP A 153 -6.78 -4.40 6.96
CA TRP A 153 -6.19 -3.29 6.22
C TRP A 153 -5.45 -3.74 4.96
N ILE A 154 -4.71 -4.84 5.02
CA ILE A 154 -4.07 -5.41 3.84
C ILE A 154 -5.11 -5.89 2.83
N ALA A 155 -6.19 -6.53 3.29
CA ALA A 155 -7.30 -6.92 2.42
C ALA A 155 -7.92 -5.70 1.70
N MET A 156 -8.08 -4.57 2.39
CA MET A 156 -8.54 -3.33 1.77
C MET A 156 -7.60 -2.88 0.64
N VAL A 157 -6.28 -2.92 0.86
CA VAL A 157 -5.30 -2.57 -0.19
C VAL A 157 -5.33 -3.58 -1.33
N LEU A 158 -5.48 -4.88 -1.05
CA LEU A 158 -5.63 -5.93 -2.07
C LEU A 158 -6.90 -5.78 -2.89
N ALA A 159 -8.02 -5.40 -2.26
CA ALA A 159 -9.29 -5.16 -2.94
C ALA A 159 -9.21 -4.00 -3.96
N GLN A 160 -8.21 -3.13 -3.83
CA GLN A 160 -7.92 -2.07 -4.79
C GLN A 160 -7.38 -2.62 -6.12
N GLU A 161 -6.89 -3.87 -6.15
CA GLU A 161 -6.37 -4.57 -7.35
C GLU A 161 -5.28 -3.78 -8.08
N THR A 162 -4.35 -3.22 -7.33
CA THR A 162 -3.19 -2.50 -7.86
C THR A 162 -2.01 -3.45 -8.07
N ALA A 163 -1.20 -3.20 -9.08
CA ALA A 163 0.01 -4.00 -9.34
C ALA A 163 1.15 -3.67 -8.34
N ILE A 164 1.12 -2.49 -7.73
CA ILE A 164 2.15 -2.00 -6.80
C ILE A 164 1.48 -1.75 -5.45
N MET A 165 2.08 -2.27 -4.38
CA MET A 165 1.64 -2.03 -3.00
C MET A 165 2.79 -1.46 -2.17
N LEU A 166 2.55 -0.32 -1.55
CA LEU A 166 3.46 0.35 -0.63
C LEU A 166 2.93 0.18 0.80
N LEU A 167 3.76 -0.34 1.70
CA LEU A 167 3.34 -0.70 3.05
C LEU A 167 4.23 0.03 4.07
N ASP A 168 3.64 0.93 4.83
CA ASP A 168 4.37 1.74 5.83
C ASP A 168 4.25 1.09 7.19
N GLU A 169 5.33 0.42 7.63
CA GLU A 169 5.44 -0.31 8.89
C GLU A 169 4.27 -1.30 9.15
N PRO A 170 4.00 -2.25 8.23
CA PRO A 170 2.84 -3.12 8.34
C PRO A 170 2.89 -4.07 9.53
N THR A 171 4.06 -4.25 10.16
CA THR A 171 4.26 -5.16 11.30
C THR A 171 4.26 -4.44 12.65
N THR A 172 4.18 -3.11 12.69
CA THR A 172 4.20 -2.33 13.93
C THR A 172 3.00 -2.70 14.81
N TRP A 173 3.23 -2.80 16.12
CA TRP A 173 2.27 -3.19 17.16
C TRP A 173 1.80 -4.65 17.11
N LEU A 174 2.43 -5.51 16.30
CA LEU A 174 2.18 -6.94 16.31
C LEU A 174 3.22 -7.66 17.17
N ASP A 175 2.83 -8.75 17.83
CA ASP A 175 3.77 -9.68 18.41
C ASP A 175 4.56 -10.44 17.33
N ILE A 176 5.65 -11.09 17.72
CA ILE A 176 6.59 -11.73 16.78
C ILE A 176 5.90 -12.78 15.90
N SER A 177 4.96 -13.56 16.45
CA SER A 177 4.28 -14.60 15.66
C SER A 177 3.41 -13.98 14.57
N HIS A 178 2.64 -12.95 14.88
CA HIS A 178 1.82 -12.24 13.91
C HIS A 178 2.65 -11.43 12.90
N GLN A 179 3.85 -10.97 13.29
CA GLN A 179 4.77 -10.33 12.32
C GLN A 179 5.25 -11.34 11.28
N ILE A 180 5.64 -12.56 11.72
CA ILE A 180 6.08 -13.62 10.81
C ILE A 180 4.95 -14.02 9.87
N ASP A 181 3.77 -14.32 10.39
CA ASP A 181 2.58 -14.67 9.60
C ASP A 181 2.26 -13.62 8.53
N LEU A 182 2.44 -12.34 8.89
CA LEU A 182 2.19 -11.24 7.96
C LEU A 182 3.26 -11.16 6.86
N LEU A 183 4.53 -11.31 7.21
CA LEU A 183 5.62 -11.33 6.23
C LEU A 183 5.52 -12.53 5.30
N GLU A 184 5.09 -13.68 5.78
CA GLU A 184 4.79 -14.86 4.97
C GLU A 184 3.66 -14.58 3.99
N LEU A 185 2.54 -14.01 4.44
CA LEU A 185 1.43 -13.57 3.57
C LEU A 185 1.91 -12.62 2.47
N LEU A 186 2.69 -11.60 2.80
CA LEU A 186 3.24 -10.66 1.81
C LEU A 186 4.19 -11.35 0.83
N SER A 187 5.01 -12.29 1.31
CA SER A 187 5.90 -13.10 0.47
C SER A 187 5.12 -14.00 -0.50
N GLU A 188 4.04 -14.62 -0.05
CA GLU A 188 3.14 -15.42 -0.90
C GLU A 188 2.48 -14.56 -1.98
N LEU A 189 1.95 -13.39 -1.61
CA LEU A 189 1.36 -12.44 -2.55
C LEU A 189 2.36 -12.01 -3.64
N ASN A 190 3.62 -11.80 -3.27
CA ASN A 190 4.66 -11.48 -4.24
C ASN A 190 4.98 -12.68 -5.14
N ARG A 191 5.28 -13.85 -4.56
CA ARG A 191 5.77 -15.02 -5.32
C ARG A 191 4.70 -15.67 -6.18
N GLU A 192 3.47 -15.82 -5.66
CA GLU A 192 2.41 -16.55 -6.34
C GLU A 192 1.57 -15.67 -7.26
N LYS A 193 1.38 -14.40 -6.90
CA LYS A 193 0.51 -13.47 -7.64
C LYS A 193 1.27 -12.36 -8.35
N GLY A 194 2.60 -12.30 -8.21
CA GLY A 194 3.45 -11.35 -8.92
C GLY A 194 3.28 -9.89 -8.51
N TYR A 195 2.73 -9.61 -7.31
CA TYR A 195 2.63 -8.24 -6.83
C TYR A 195 4.01 -7.60 -6.65
N THR A 196 4.13 -6.34 -7.03
CA THR A 196 5.28 -5.51 -6.68
C THR A 196 5.04 -4.92 -5.29
N LEU A 197 5.85 -5.29 -4.31
CA LEU A 197 5.71 -4.85 -2.92
C LEU A 197 6.90 -4.00 -2.50
N ALA A 198 6.64 -2.89 -1.80
CA ALA A 198 7.66 -2.17 -1.07
C ALA A 198 7.17 -1.91 0.36
N ALA A 199 7.89 -2.45 1.35
CA ALA A 199 7.54 -2.33 2.75
C ALA A 199 8.63 -1.64 3.56
N VAL A 200 8.25 -0.68 4.39
CA VAL A 200 9.09 -0.12 5.46
C VAL A 200 9.03 -1.08 6.64
N LEU A 201 10.20 -1.53 7.09
CA LEU A 201 10.37 -2.47 8.19
C LEU A 201 11.30 -1.87 9.26
#